data_f6002e50b1e20f5511c855ae47d13264
#
_entry.id   f6002e50b1e20f5511c855ae47d13264
#
_cell.length_a   1.000
_cell.length_b   1.000
_cell.length_c   1.000
_cell.angle_alpha   90.00
_cell.angle_beta   90.00
_cell.angle_gamma   90.00
#
_symmetry.space_group_name_H-M   'P 1'
#
loop_
_entity.id
_entity.type
_entity.pdbx_description
1 polymer ?
#
loop_
_entity_poly.entity_id
_entity_poly.type
_entity_poly.pdbx_seq_one_letter_code
_entity_poly.pdbx_strand_id
1 'polypeptide(L)'
;MNRRDFLKWSPSKSDGAASLLSGSSDLTPYVPRPDKPWNARRAAHLLRRTGFGPQWAELESAMKSTPAAIVDVLLDNSGAQPMMFQNWTTDDPFDDSTEPEVRQQFYTTWLRDLQFWWINMMLVPGPTRLREKMVLFWHGHFVSEFTKVEVTQYMYIQNRLFREYAFGSFKELARKISTDPAMVIYLDGAGNKAESPNENYARELMELFTLGTGTYKDGTPHYSENDIVELARALTGWTPKG
;
A
#
# COMPACT_ATOMS: atom_id res chain seq x y z
N MET A 1 -11.95 -3.69 -18.14
CA MET A 1 -12.79 -2.74 -17.39
C MET A 1 -11.92 -1.53 -17.13
N ASN A 2 -12.22 -0.38 -17.73
CA ASN A 2 -11.35 0.81 -17.68
C ASN A 2 -11.50 1.49 -16.30
N ARG A 3 -10.42 2.08 -15.76
CA ARG A 3 -10.37 2.79 -14.47
C ARG A 3 -11.49 3.86 -14.34
N ARG A 4 -11.83 4.53 -15.44
CA ARG A 4 -12.95 5.50 -15.52
C ARG A 4 -14.33 4.86 -15.34
N ASP A 5 -14.50 3.59 -15.66
CA ASP A 5 -15.77 2.89 -15.50
C ASP A 5 -15.97 2.39 -14.06
N PHE A 6 -14.87 2.12 -13.33
CA PHE A 6 -14.91 1.83 -11.90
C PHE A 6 -15.34 3.05 -11.08
N LEU A 7 -14.90 4.26 -11.46
CA LEU A 7 -15.29 5.51 -10.79
C LEU A 7 -16.73 5.94 -11.06
N LYS A 8 -17.40 5.34 -12.07
CA LYS A 8 -18.82 5.58 -12.36
C LYS A 8 -19.76 4.62 -11.64
N TRP A 9 -19.22 3.64 -10.91
CA TRP A 9 -20.03 2.73 -10.13
C TRP A 9 -20.56 3.46 -8.88
N SER A 10 -21.77 4.02 -9.02
CA SER A 10 -22.58 4.42 -7.86
C SER A 10 -23.38 3.20 -7.43
N PRO A 11 -23.28 2.76 -6.17
CA PRO A 11 -24.20 1.77 -5.66
C PRO A 11 -25.63 2.33 -5.80
N SER A 12 -26.50 1.58 -6.46
CA SER A 12 -27.91 1.90 -6.46
C SER A 12 -28.37 2.08 -5.02
N LYS A 13 -29.04 3.19 -4.73
CA LYS A 13 -29.66 3.42 -3.43
C LYS A 13 -30.64 2.28 -3.15
N SER A 14 -30.17 1.22 -2.50
CA SER A 14 -31.03 0.30 -1.78
C SER A 14 -31.04 0.81 -0.33
N ASP A 15 -32.22 1.20 0.15
CA ASP A 15 -32.46 1.71 1.50
C ASP A 15 -32.04 0.77 2.64
N GLY A 16 -31.54 -0.42 2.30
CA GLY A 16 -30.96 -1.38 3.25
C GLY A 16 -29.49 -1.18 3.60
N ALA A 17 -28.70 -0.47 2.78
CA ALA A 17 -27.27 -0.28 3.04
C ALA A 17 -27.00 0.84 4.08
N ALA A 18 -27.85 1.84 4.17
CA ALA A 18 -27.74 2.93 5.10
C ALA A 18 -27.93 2.48 6.57
N SER A 19 -28.74 1.43 6.79
CA SER A 19 -28.96 0.86 8.13
C SER A 19 -27.78 0.05 8.68
N LEU A 20 -26.88 -0.44 7.81
CA LEU A 20 -25.69 -1.19 8.24
C LEU A 20 -24.51 -0.27 8.58
N LEU A 21 -24.54 1.00 8.18
CA LEU A 21 -23.50 1.99 8.45
C LEU A 21 -23.85 2.91 9.65
N SER A 22 -25.07 2.84 10.18
CA SER A 22 -25.48 3.59 11.38
C SER A 22 -25.14 2.88 12.69
N GLY A 23 -24.59 1.68 12.66
CA GLY A 23 -23.95 1.08 13.82
C GLY A 23 -22.70 1.90 14.14
N SER A 24 -22.68 2.61 15.27
CA SER A 24 -21.47 3.14 15.85
C SER A 24 -20.42 2.03 15.77
N SER A 25 -19.32 2.23 15.06
CA SER A 25 -18.21 1.27 15.06
C SER A 25 -17.69 1.26 16.50
N ASP A 26 -18.24 0.34 17.31
CA ASP A 26 -17.78 0.14 18.67
C ASP A 26 -16.33 -0.39 18.57
N LEU A 27 -15.38 0.50 18.75
CA LEU A 27 -13.94 0.20 18.77
C LEU A 27 -13.52 -0.35 20.13
N THR A 28 -14.48 -0.70 20.99
CA THR A 28 -14.19 -1.36 22.28
C THR A 28 -13.40 -2.65 22.02
N PRO A 29 -12.25 -2.82 22.67
CA PRO A 29 -11.46 -4.04 22.52
C PRO A 29 -12.29 -5.29 22.85
N TYR A 30 -12.14 -6.31 22.02
CA TYR A 30 -12.78 -7.59 22.28
C TYR A 30 -12.20 -8.23 23.56
N VAL A 31 -13.07 -8.43 24.54
CA VAL A 31 -12.77 -9.18 25.75
C VAL A 31 -13.60 -10.46 25.76
N PRO A 32 -12.97 -11.64 25.93
CA PRO A 32 -13.71 -12.91 26.01
C PRO A 32 -14.72 -12.92 27.13
N ARG A 33 -15.95 -13.43 26.86
CA ARG A 33 -17.04 -13.58 27.79
C ARG A 33 -17.74 -14.93 27.57
N PRO A 34 -18.56 -15.44 28.52
CA PRO A 34 -19.25 -16.72 28.34
C PRO A 34 -20.10 -16.80 27.06
N ASP A 35 -20.77 -15.71 26.70
CA ASP A 35 -21.58 -15.59 25.48
C ASP A 35 -20.74 -15.35 24.21
N LYS A 36 -19.50 -14.91 24.38
CA LYS A 36 -18.52 -14.65 23.32
C LYS A 36 -17.14 -15.19 23.71
N PRO A 37 -16.96 -16.50 23.86
CA PRO A 37 -15.69 -17.08 24.31
C PRO A 37 -14.61 -16.96 23.25
N TRP A 38 -13.35 -16.85 23.68
CA TRP A 38 -12.21 -17.03 22.81
C TRP A 38 -12.10 -18.52 22.42
N ASN A 39 -12.15 -18.81 21.13
CA ASN A 39 -12.14 -20.17 20.61
C ASN A 39 -11.52 -20.22 19.21
N ALA A 40 -11.36 -21.43 18.65
CA ALA A 40 -10.75 -21.65 17.34
C ALA A 40 -11.35 -20.78 16.22
N ARG A 41 -12.68 -20.60 16.21
CA ARG A 41 -13.35 -19.77 15.18
C ARG A 41 -12.91 -18.30 15.24
N ARG A 42 -12.82 -17.73 16.45
CA ARG A 42 -12.41 -16.33 16.65
C ARG A 42 -10.90 -16.14 16.45
N ALA A 43 -10.10 -17.08 16.94
CA ALA A 43 -8.66 -17.08 16.68
C ALA A 43 -8.37 -17.16 15.17
N ALA A 44 -9.01 -18.09 14.47
CA ALA A 44 -8.87 -18.18 13.02
C ALA A 44 -9.40 -16.94 12.29
N HIS A 45 -10.46 -16.29 12.81
CA HIS A 45 -10.93 -15.02 12.24
C HIS A 45 -9.87 -13.92 12.36
N LEU A 46 -9.30 -13.72 13.56
CA LEU A 46 -8.23 -12.74 13.79
C LEU A 46 -7.06 -13.00 12.84
N LEU A 47 -6.52 -14.22 12.84
CA LEU A 47 -5.35 -14.57 12.02
C LEU A 47 -5.59 -14.48 10.51
N ARG A 48 -6.82 -14.72 10.03
CA ARG A 48 -7.19 -14.48 8.62
C ARG A 48 -7.30 -13.00 8.28
N ARG A 49 -7.79 -12.17 9.21
CA ARG A 49 -7.90 -10.72 8.99
C ARG A 49 -6.55 -10.03 9.02
N THR A 50 -5.62 -10.53 9.83
CA THR A 50 -4.28 -9.98 10.03
C THR A 50 -3.18 -10.64 9.19
N GLY A 51 -3.54 -11.59 8.33
CA GLY A 51 -2.59 -12.30 7.47
C GLY A 51 -3.26 -12.95 6.27
N PHE A 52 -2.65 -14.02 5.79
CA PHE A 52 -3.04 -14.76 4.58
C PHE A 52 -3.60 -16.16 4.89
N GLY A 53 -3.99 -16.39 6.13
CA GLY A 53 -4.53 -17.63 6.65
C GLY A 53 -3.56 -18.31 7.63
N PRO A 54 -4.03 -18.81 8.78
CA PRO A 54 -3.18 -19.46 9.77
C PRO A 54 -2.83 -20.87 9.35
N GLN A 55 -1.63 -21.32 9.71
CA GLN A 55 -1.32 -22.73 9.79
C GLN A 55 -1.94 -23.31 11.09
N TRP A 56 -2.09 -24.66 11.15
CA TRP A 56 -2.70 -25.31 12.31
C TRP A 56 -1.95 -24.99 13.62
N ALA A 57 -0.63 -25.05 13.59
CA ALA A 57 0.20 -24.77 14.76
C ALA A 57 0.03 -23.33 15.28
N GLU A 58 -0.16 -22.35 14.38
CA GLU A 58 -0.44 -20.97 14.77
C GLU A 58 -1.81 -20.82 15.42
N LEU A 59 -2.81 -21.54 14.88
CA LEU A 59 -4.15 -21.55 15.44
C LEU A 59 -4.17 -22.20 16.84
N GLU A 60 -3.45 -23.31 17.03
CA GLU A 60 -3.29 -23.94 18.36
C GLU A 60 -2.60 -23.00 19.35
N SER A 61 -1.53 -22.35 18.94
CA SER A 61 -0.84 -21.36 19.79
C SER A 61 -1.76 -20.19 20.15
N ALA A 62 -2.51 -19.69 19.19
CA ALA A 62 -3.45 -18.59 19.40
C ALA A 62 -4.59 -18.97 20.37
N MET A 63 -5.07 -20.20 20.33
CA MET A 63 -6.10 -20.70 21.27
C MET A 63 -5.59 -20.79 22.71
N LYS A 64 -4.27 -21.00 22.89
CA LYS A 64 -3.63 -21.06 24.22
C LYS A 64 -3.25 -19.66 24.76
N SER A 65 -3.41 -18.62 23.95
CA SER A 65 -3.06 -17.23 24.28
C SER A 65 -4.33 -16.38 24.46
N THR A 66 -4.13 -15.12 24.84
CA THR A 66 -5.22 -14.12 24.87
C THR A 66 -5.29 -13.36 23.55
N PRO A 67 -6.48 -12.86 23.16
CA PRO A 67 -6.59 -12.00 21.96
C PRO A 67 -5.66 -10.78 22.00
N ALA A 68 -5.53 -10.13 23.15
CA ALA A 68 -4.66 -8.97 23.33
C ALA A 68 -3.19 -9.32 23.09
N ALA A 69 -2.70 -10.39 23.73
CA ALA A 69 -1.30 -10.83 23.54
C ALA A 69 -0.98 -11.19 22.09
N ILE A 70 -1.95 -11.75 21.34
CA ILE A 70 -1.76 -12.02 19.91
C ILE A 70 -1.66 -10.72 19.12
N VAL A 71 -2.51 -9.74 19.42
CA VAL A 71 -2.48 -8.43 18.75
C VAL A 71 -1.17 -7.72 19.04
N ASP A 72 -0.67 -7.76 20.26
CA ASP A 72 0.62 -7.17 20.65
C ASP A 72 1.78 -7.77 19.83
N VAL A 73 1.80 -9.10 19.69
CA VAL A 73 2.81 -9.79 18.86
C VAL A 73 2.68 -9.42 17.38
N LEU A 74 1.46 -9.30 16.85
CA LEU A 74 1.24 -8.93 15.45
C LEU A 74 1.62 -7.48 15.15
N LEU A 75 1.49 -6.59 16.13
CA LEU A 75 1.86 -5.17 16.02
C LEU A 75 3.34 -4.92 16.36
N ASP A 76 4.04 -5.90 16.90
CA ASP A 76 5.47 -5.75 17.18
C ASP A 76 6.26 -5.51 15.89
N ASN A 77 6.85 -4.32 15.81
CA ASN A 77 7.64 -3.85 14.66
C ASN A 77 9.14 -3.85 14.94
N SER A 78 9.58 -4.42 16.06
CA SER A 78 10.97 -4.41 16.50
C SER A 78 11.90 -5.32 15.70
N GLY A 79 11.33 -6.30 14.96
CA GLY A 79 12.08 -7.23 14.14
C GLY A 79 12.72 -6.58 12.91
N ALA A 80 13.85 -7.14 12.47
CA ALA A 80 14.50 -6.72 11.24
C ALA A 80 13.53 -6.80 10.04
N GLN A 81 13.59 -5.80 9.18
CA GLN A 81 12.81 -5.80 7.95
C GLN A 81 13.38 -6.89 7.01
N PRO A 82 12.54 -7.78 6.49
CA PRO A 82 13.01 -8.72 5.47
C PRO A 82 13.47 -7.96 4.24
N MET A 83 14.68 -8.20 3.82
CA MET A 83 15.26 -7.63 2.62
C MET A 83 15.46 -8.71 1.56
N MET A 84 15.24 -8.35 0.32
CA MET A 84 15.65 -9.19 -0.79
C MET A 84 17.14 -8.94 -1.06
N PHE A 85 17.95 -9.98 -0.94
CA PHE A 85 19.38 -9.91 -1.20
C PHE A 85 19.67 -10.36 -2.63
N GLN A 86 19.60 -9.41 -3.55
CA GLN A 86 19.96 -9.59 -4.95
C GLN A 86 20.82 -8.39 -5.38
N ASN A 87 21.78 -8.58 -6.27
CA ASN A 87 22.71 -7.53 -6.70
C ASN A 87 21.97 -6.31 -7.29
N TRP A 88 20.87 -6.54 -7.98
CA TRP A 88 20.08 -5.50 -8.64
C TRP A 88 19.21 -4.68 -7.68
N THR A 89 19.07 -5.05 -6.41
CA THR A 89 18.19 -4.34 -5.46
C THR A 89 18.79 -3.03 -4.95
N THR A 90 20.09 -2.87 -5.02
CA THR A 90 20.82 -1.69 -4.52
C THR A 90 21.41 -0.84 -5.62
N ASP A 91 21.87 -1.47 -6.70
CA ASP A 91 22.58 -0.81 -7.77
C ASP A 91 21.97 -1.16 -9.13
N ASP A 92 21.98 -0.23 -10.06
CA ASP A 92 21.70 -0.54 -11.45
C ASP A 92 22.98 -1.18 -12.05
N PRO A 93 22.95 -2.46 -12.45
CA PRO A 93 24.12 -3.13 -13.01
C PRO A 93 24.37 -2.76 -14.48
N PHE A 94 23.51 -1.94 -15.07
CA PHE A 94 23.63 -1.53 -16.46
C PHE A 94 24.30 -0.17 -16.58
N ASP A 95 25.15 -0.04 -17.58
CA ASP A 95 25.71 1.22 -18.02
C ASP A 95 24.94 1.78 -19.22
N ASP A 96 25.29 2.99 -19.64
CA ASP A 96 24.62 3.66 -20.75
C ASP A 96 24.77 2.93 -22.10
N SER A 97 25.75 1.99 -22.22
CA SER A 97 25.98 1.20 -23.42
C SER A 97 25.11 -0.05 -23.53
N THR A 98 24.38 -0.41 -22.44
CA THR A 98 23.52 -1.58 -22.42
C THR A 98 22.26 -1.32 -23.26
N GLU A 99 22.00 -2.18 -24.24
CA GLU A 99 20.83 -2.07 -25.12
C GLU A 99 19.52 -2.12 -24.31
N PRO A 100 18.52 -1.25 -24.66
CA PRO A 100 17.24 -1.15 -23.92
C PRO A 100 16.49 -2.50 -23.82
N GLU A 101 16.51 -3.30 -24.89
CA GLU A 101 15.85 -4.61 -24.92
C GLU A 101 16.49 -5.59 -23.94
N VAL A 102 17.81 -5.53 -23.77
CA VAL A 102 18.57 -6.35 -22.81
C VAL A 102 18.17 -5.95 -21.38
N ARG A 103 18.17 -4.66 -21.07
CA ARG A 103 17.72 -4.14 -19.77
C ARG A 103 16.30 -4.63 -19.46
N GLN A 104 15.38 -4.49 -20.42
CA GLN A 104 13.97 -4.87 -20.23
C GLN A 104 13.79 -6.36 -19.97
N GLN A 105 14.60 -7.21 -20.62
CA GLN A 105 14.58 -8.65 -20.35
C GLN A 105 15.01 -8.97 -18.91
N PHE A 106 16.04 -8.30 -18.40
CA PHE A 106 16.48 -8.45 -17.02
C PHE A 106 15.43 -7.93 -16.03
N TYR A 107 14.88 -6.73 -16.26
CA TYR A 107 13.82 -6.19 -15.40
C TYR A 107 12.60 -7.08 -15.32
N THR A 108 12.19 -7.70 -16.42
CA THR A 108 11.09 -8.66 -16.44
C THR A 108 11.42 -9.93 -15.64
N THR A 109 12.65 -10.39 -15.69
CA THR A 109 13.12 -11.56 -14.91
C THR A 109 13.16 -11.21 -13.43
N TRP A 110 13.74 -10.08 -13.04
CA TRP A 110 13.82 -9.61 -11.67
C TRP A 110 12.46 -9.27 -11.06
N LEU A 111 11.51 -8.80 -11.88
CA LEU A 111 10.13 -8.63 -11.43
C LEU A 111 9.54 -9.96 -10.95
N ARG A 112 9.79 -11.05 -11.67
CA ARG A 112 9.33 -12.37 -11.28
C ARG A 112 9.97 -12.82 -9.95
N ASP A 113 11.26 -12.57 -9.79
CA ASP A 113 11.96 -12.85 -8.53
C ASP A 113 11.41 -12.03 -7.37
N LEU A 114 11.12 -10.73 -7.59
CA LEU A 114 10.49 -9.85 -6.62
C LEU A 114 9.10 -10.36 -6.22
N GLN A 115 8.28 -10.77 -7.18
CA GLN A 115 6.95 -11.33 -6.94
C GLN A 115 7.03 -12.62 -6.11
N PHE A 116 7.92 -13.55 -6.46
CA PHE A 116 8.12 -14.79 -5.70
C PHE A 116 8.62 -14.53 -4.28
N TRP A 117 9.59 -13.63 -4.12
CA TRP A 117 10.07 -13.25 -2.81
C TRP A 117 8.93 -12.68 -1.94
N TRP A 118 8.12 -11.75 -2.47
CA TRP A 118 7.05 -11.15 -1.71
C TRP A 118 5.92 -12.14 -1.37
N ILE A 119 5.55 -13.01 -2.31
CA ILE A 119 4.60 -14.08 -2.03
C ILE A 119 5.12 -15.01 -0.92
N ASN A 120 6.40 -15.36 -0.95
CA ASN A 120 6.99 -16.15 0.12
C ASN A 120 6.90 -15.44 1.48
N MET A 121 7.12 -14.14 1.54
CA MET A 121 6.95 -13.36 2.79
C MET A 121 5.50 -13.40 3.30
N MET A 122 4.52 -13.40 2.42
CA MET A 122 3.10 -13.55 2.79
C MET A 122 2.78 -14.95 3.35
N LEU A 123 3.47 -15.98 2.87
CA LEU A 123 3.21 -17.37 3.24
C LEU A 123 3.98 -17.85 4.49
N VAL A 124 5.10 -17.18 4.81
CA VAL A 124 5.89 -17.54 6.02
C VAL A 124 5.06 -17.35 7.28
N PRO A 125 4.96 -18.36 8.16
CA PRO A 125 4.29 -18.23 9.45
C PRO A 125 4.97 -17.21 10.35
N GLY A 126 4.19 -16.52 11.18
CA GLY A 126 4.74 -15.69 12.23
C GLY A 126 4.20 -14.25 12.29
N PRO A 127 4.80 -13.40 13.14
CA PRO A 127 4.31 -12.06 13.44
C PRO A 127 4.39 -11.08 12.26
N THR A 128 5.25 -11.34 11.29
CA THR A 128 5.44 -10.47 10.13
C THR A 128 4.25 -10.43 9.17
N ARG A 129 3.29 -11.34 9.30
CA ARG A 129 2.13 -11.46 8.39
C ARG A 129 1.25 -10.23 8.35
N LEU A 130 1.02 -9.58 9.50
CA LEU A 130 0.24 -8.35 9.52
C LEU A 130 0.97 -7.23 8.76
N ARG A 131 2.29 -7.17 8.88
CA ARG A 131 3.10 -6.22 8.11
C ARG A 131 2.96 -6.45 6.61
N GLU A 132 3.11 -7.69 6.14
CA GLU A 132 2.92 -8.00 4.71
C GLU A 132 1.48 -7.73 4.24
N LYS A 133 0.49 -7.92 5.11
CA LYS A 133 -0.90 -7.54 4.84
C LYS A 133 -1.06 -6.03 4.68
N MET A 134 -0.36 -5.25 5.48
CA MET A 134 -0.34 -3.79 5.36
C MET A 134 0.45 -3.32 4.14
N VAL A 135 1.56 -3.99 3.79
CA VAL A 135 2.28 -3.71 2.53
C VAL A 135 1.36 -3.91 1.33
N LEU A 136 0.60 -5.00 1.30
CA LEU A 136 -0.39 -5.25 0.24
C LEU A 136 -1.51 -4.21 0.24
N PHE A 137 -1.97 -3.77 1.41
CA PHE A 137 -2.95 -2.69 1.54
C PHE A 137 -2.41 -1.37 0.96
N TRP A 138 -1.19 -0.97 1.34
CA TRP A 138 -0.59 0.26 0.84
C TRP A 138 -0.28 0.19 -0.65
N HIS A 139 0.16 -0.96 -1.15
CA HIS A 139 0.34 -1.17 -2.58
C HIS A 139 -0.99 -1.07 -3.37
N GLY A 140 -2.09 -1.50 -2.78
CA GLY A 140 -3.43 -1.33 -3.35
C GLY A 140 -3.97 0.10 -3.23
N HIS A 141 -3.49 0.89 -2.26
CA HIS A 141 -3.86 2.29 -2.07
C HIS A 141 -3.03 3.23 -2.95
N PHE A 142 -1.70 3.18 -2.85
CA PHE A 142 -0.74 3.93 -3.67
C PHE A 142 -0.34 3.10 -4.89
N VAL A 143 -1.29 2.91 -5.80
CA VAL A 143 -1.12 2.00 -6.94
C VAL A 143 -0.04 2.48 -7.90
N SER A 144 0.85 1.58 -8.27
CA SER A 144 1.73 1.68 -9.43
C SER A 144 1.71 0.37 -10.22
N GLU A 145 2.09 0.40 -11.47
CA GLU A 145 2.08 -0.76 -12.36
C GLU A 145 3.40 -0.91 -13.09
N PHE A 146 3.99 -2.10 -13.03
CA PHE A 146 5.28 -2.38 -13.66
C PHE A 146 5.28 -2.13 -15.16
N THR A 147 4.18 -2.42 -15.85
CA THR A 147 4.07 -2.19 -17.31
C THR A 147 4.25 -0.72 -17.73
N LYS A 148 4.12 0.22 -16.78
CA LYS A 148 4.41 1.64 -17.02
C LYS A 148 5.71 2.09 -16.36
N VAL A 149 6.08 1.52 -15.22
CA VAL A 149 7.32 1.86 -14.49
C VAL A 149 8.53 1.24 -15.17
N GLU A 150 8.41 0.00 -15.61
CA GLU A 150 9.39 -0.81 -16.38
C GLU A 150 10.71 -1.10 -15.66
N VAL A 151 10.97 -0.53 -14.49
CA VAL A 151 12.20 -0.69 -13.69
C VAL A 151 11.89 -1.43 -12.40
N THR A 152 12.41 -2.65 -12.25
CA THR A 152 12.10 -3.51 -11.10
C THR A 152 12.65 -2.98 -9.79
N GLN A 153 13.81 -2.32 -9.80
CA GLN A 153 14.39 -1.68 -8.62
C GLN A 153 13.42 -0.67 -8.01
N TYR A 154 12.74 0.12 -8.82
CA TYR A 154 11.79 1.11 -8.34
C TYR A 154 10.56 0.46 -7.68
N MET A 155 10.08 -0.65 -8.25
CA MET A 155 9.01 -1.44 -7.63
C MET A 155 9.45 -2.04 -6.29
N TYR A 156 10.71 -2.48 -6.17
CA TYR A 156 11.27 -2.98 -4.92
C TYR A 156 11.44 -1.86 -3.87
N ILE A 157 11.96 -0.70 -4.27
CA ILE A 157 12.10 0.48 -3.40
C ILE A 157 10.74 0.88 -2.85
N GLN A 158 9.72 0.94 -3.68
CA GLN A 158 8.35 1.25 -3.27
C GLN A 158 7.79 0.18 -2.30
N ASN A 159 7.99 -1.10 -2.58
CA ASN A 159 7.58 -2.19 -1.68
C ASN A 159 8.27 -2.08 -0.31
N ARG A 160 9.56 -1.72 -0.27
CA ARG A 160 10.29 -1.44 0.98
C ARG A 160 9.71 -0.25 1.73
N LEU A 161 9.39 0.83 1.02
CA LEU A 161 8.76 2.03 1.60
C LEU A 161 7.43 1.67 2.28
N PHE A 162 6.58 0.89 1.63
CA PHE A 162 5.32 0.42 2.23
C PHE A 162 5.56 -0.45 3.47
N ARG A 163 6.63 -1.24 3.50
CA ARG A 163 6.99 -2.09 4.65
C ARG A 163 7.51 -1.27 5.81
N GLU A 164 8.33 -0.25 5.54
CA GLU A 164 8.82 0.69 6.54
C GLU A 164 7.67 1.43 7.23
N TYR A 165 6.68 1.85 6.45
CA TYR A 165 5.52 2.60 6.93
C TYR A 165 4.27 1.75 7.17
N ALA A 166 4.38 0.42 7.22
CA ALA A 166 3.23 -0.48 7.36
C ALA A 166 2.34 -0.13 8.57
N PHE A 167 2.95 0.28 9.69
CA PHE A 167 2.29 0.73 10.92
C PHE A 167 2.67 2.19 11.28
N GLY A 168 3.24 2.91 10.35
CA GLY A 168 3.74 4.25 10.54
C GLY A 168 2.71 5.35 10.31
N SER A 169 3.20 6.58 10.21
CA SER A 169 2.39 7.74 9.91
C SER A 169 1.97 7.77 8.44
N PHE A 170 0.66 7.84 8.19
CA PHE A 170 0.12 8.03 6.84
C PHE A 170 0.65 9.32 6.19
N LYS A 171 0.74 10.41 6.96
CA LYS A 171 1.27 11.69 6.47
C LYS A 171 2.69 11.55 5.94
N GLU A 172 3.55 10.86 6.69
CA GLU A 172 4.94 10.63 6.27
C GLU A 172 5.02 9.67 5.07
N LEU A 173 4.18 8.63 5.05
CA LEU A 173 4.09 7.74 3.88
C LEU A 173 3.64 8.52 2.64
N ALA A 174 2.59 9.32 2.72
CA ALA A 174 2.10 10.12 1.60
C ALA A 174 3.18 11.09 1.08
N ARG A 175 3.94 11.71 2.00
CA ARG A 175 5.07 12.57 1.64
C ARG A 175 6.21 11.81 0.95
N LYS A 176 6.54 10.61 1.44
CA LYS A 176 7.60 9.78 0.85
C LYS A 176 7.19 9.21 -0.52
N ILE A 177 5.94 8.77 -0.65
CA ILE A 177 5.45 8.23 -1.92
C ILE A 177 5.35 9.31 -3.01
N SER A 178 5.17 10.60 -2.63
CA SER A 178 5.14 11.70 -3.61
C SER A 178 6.46 11.87 -4.38
N THR A 179 7.56 11.37 -3.85
CA THR A 179 8.89 11.43 -4.46
C THR A 179 9.45 10.04 -4.75
N ASP A 180 8.63 8.99 -4.60
CA ASP A 180 9.02 7.62 -4.91
C ASP A 180 9.20 7.45 -6.43
N PRO A 181 10.30 6.86 -6.92
CA PRO A 181 10.58 6.81 -8.35
C PRO A 181 9.53 6.03 -9.15
N ALA A 182 8.97 4.96 -8.60
CA ALA A 182 7.91 4.21 -9.28
C ALA A 182 6.64 5.05 -9.41
N MET A 183 6.27 5.80 -8.37
CA MET A 183 5.09 6.66 -8.38
C MET A 183 5.28 7.87 -9.30
N VAL A 184 6.45 8.49 -9.29
CA VAL A 184 6.80 9.63 -10.17
C VAL A 184 6.70 9.22 -11.64
N ILE A 185 7.19 8.03 -12.02
CA ILE A 185 7.01 7.52 -13.38
C ILE A 185 5.54 7.18 -13.66
N TYR A 186 4.89 6.47 -12.74
CA TYR A 186 3.54 5.97 -12.94
C TYR A 186 2.50 7.07 -13.19
N LEU A 187 2.68 8.24 -12.56
CA LEU A 187 1.79 9.40 -12.69
C LEU A 187 2.34 10.52 -13.60
N ASP A 188 3.32 10.19 -14.44
CA ASP A 188 3.95 11.13 -15.39
C ASP A 188 4.61 12.34 -14.71
N GLY A 189 4.96 12.22 -13.43
CA GLY A 189 5.63 13.25 -12.64
C GLY A 189 7.05 13.56 -13.12
N ALA A 190 7.73 12.59 -13.76
CA ALA A 190 9.07 12.78 -14.33
C ALA A 190 9.10 13.84 -15.43
N GLY A 191 7.97 14.07 -16.10
CA GLY A 191 7.79 15.14 -17.10
C GLY A 191 7.34 16.47 -16.55
N ASN A 192 7.13 16.58 -15.22
CA ASN A 192 6.62 17.79 -14.58
C ASN A 192 7.70 18.87 -14.48
N LYS A 193 7.59 19.93 -15.28
CA LYS A 193 8.55 21.03 -15.38
C LYS A 193 7.93 22.34 -14.94
N ALA A 194 8.77 23.26 -14.43
CA ALA A 194 8.31 24.57 -13.93
C ALA A 194 7.58 25.40 -15.00
N GLU A 195 7.98 25.28 -16.27
CA GLU A 195 7.38 26.01 -17.39
C GLU A 195 6.03 25.41 -17.83
N SER A 196 5.77 24.14 -17.47
CA SER A 196 4.53 23.44 -17.80
C SER A 196 4.22 22.41 -16.71
N PRO A 197 3.70 22.86 -15.55
CA PRO A 197 3.36 21.98 -14.45
C PRO A 197 2.32 20.93 -14.84
N ASN A 198 2.58 19.68 -14.48
CA ASN A 198 1.68 18.55 -14.72
C ASN A 198 0.69 18.40 -13.57
N GLU A 199 -0.55 18.80 -13.80
CA GLU A 199 -1.62 18.72 -12.80
C GLU A 199 -2.10 17.28 -12.55
N ASN A 200 -1.86 16.35 -13.47
CA ASN A 200 -2.35 14.98 -13.32
C ASN A 200 -1.86 14.34 -12.03
N TYR A 201 -0.56 14.44 -11.75
CA TYR A 201 0.00 13.89 -10.53
C TYR A 201 -0.56 14.56 -9.27
N ALA A 202 -0.65 15.88 -9.28
CA ALA A 202 -1.20 16.63 -8.14
C ALA A 202 -2.66 16.26 -7.88
N ARG A 203 -3.46 16.13 -8.94
CA ARG A 203 -4.87 15.72 -8.86
C ARG A 203 -5.01 14.32 -8.29
N GLU A 204 -4.28 13.34 -8.82
CA GLU A 204 -4.33 11.95 -8.32
C GLU A 204 -3.88 11.85 -6.85
N LEU A 205 -2.86 12.63 -6.44
CA LEU A 205 -2.41 12.68 -5.06
C LEU A 205 -3.50 13.20 -4.11
N MET A 206 -4.25 14.23 -4.51
CA MET A 206 -5.35 14.75 -3.70
C MET A 206 -6.59 13.87 -3.77
N GLU A 207 -7.00 13.44 -4.96
CA GLU A 207 -8.28 12.76 -5.18
C GLU A 207 -8.27 11.29 -4.75
N LEU A 208 -7.22 10.55 -5.12
CA LEU A 208 -7.20 9.10 -4.93
C LEU A 208 -6.40 8.69 -3.69
N PHE A 209 -5.37 9.44 -3.34
CA PHE A 209 -4.40 8.97 -2.36
C PHE A 209 -4.48 9.66 -1.01
N THR A 210 -5.04 10.88 -0.92
CA THR A 210 -5.07 11.61 0.37
C THR A 210 -6.45 12.14 0.76
N LEU A 211 -6.93 13.22 0.15
CA LEU A 211 -8.11 13.95 0.59
C LEU A 211 -9.43 13.33 0.11
N GLY A 212 -9.43 12.76 -1.09
CA GLY A 212 -10.65 12.31 -1.75
C GLY A 212 -11.48 13.46 -2.32
N THR A 213 -12.34 13.14 -3.29
CA THR A 213 -13.33 14.09 -3.82
C THR A 213 -14.45 14.31 -2.79
N GLY A 214 -14.89 15.54 -2.62
CA GLY A 214 -16.03 15.84 -1.76
C GLY A 214 -15.85 17.12 -0.94
N THR A 215 -16.63 17.20 0.14
CA THR A 215 -16.66 18.36 1.03
C THR A 215 -16.54 17.92 2.49
N TYR A 216 -15.99 18.79 3.32
CA TYR A 216 -16.07 18.69 4.76
C TYR A 216 -17.53 18.82 5.27
N LYS A 217 -17.74 18.57 6.55
CA LYS A 217 -19.10 18.63 7.15
C LYS A 217 -19.75 20.01 7.07
N ASP A 218 -18.95 21.05 6.94
CA ASP A 218 -19.40 22.46 6.80
C ASP A 218 -19.70 22.84 5.35
N GLY A 219 -19.55 21.90 4.39
CA GLY A 219 -19.76 22.12 2.96
C GLY A 219 -18.54 22.67 2.21
N THR A 220 -17.43 22.98 2.90
CA THR A 220 -16.18 23.40 2.25
C THR A 220 -15.58 22.26 1.42
N PRO A 221 -15.19 22.46 0.14
CA PRO A 221 -14.50 21.45 -0.64
C PRO A 221 -13.20 20.98 0.05
N HIS A 222 -12.83 19.73 -0.13
CA HIS A 222 -11.57 19.19 0.41
C HIS A 222 -10.35 19.91 -0.17
N TYR A 223 -10.42 20.36 -1.40
CA TYR A 223 -9.41 21.15 -2.12
C TYR A 223 -10.10 21.90 -3.27
N SER A 224 -9.43 22.91 -3.80
CA SER A 224 -9.83 23.69 -4.96
C SER A 224 -8.97 23.37 -6.18
N GLU A 225 -9.38 23.78 -7.38
CA GLU A 225 -8.53 23.70 -8.58
C GLU A 225 -7.23 24.47 -8.42
N ASN A 226 -7.24 25.60 -7.69
CA ASN A 226 -6.02 26.34 -7.41
C ASN A 226 -5.03 25.54 -6.54
N ASP A 227 -5.51 24.73 -5.59
CA ASP A 227 -4.65 23.85 -4.78
C ASP A 227 -3.97 22.80 -5.66
N ILE A 228 -4.66 22.28 -6.69
CA ILE A 228 -4.06 21.35 -7.66
C ILE A 228 -2.95 22.03 -8.46
N VAL A 229 -3.18 23.23 -8.96
CA VAL A 229 -2.17 24.01 -9.71
C VAL A 229 -0.94 24.28 -8.84
N GLU A 230 -1.13 24.74 -7.60
CA GLU A 230 -0.02 25.02 -6.70
C GLU A 230 0.73 23.74 -6.26
N LEU A 231 0.02 22.63 -6.05
CA LEU A 231 0.67 21.36 -5.78
C LEU A 231 1.45 20.84 -7.00
N ALA A 232 0.90 20.99 -8.21
CA ALA A 232 1.61 20.64 -9.44
C ALA A 232 2.94 21.41 -9.58
N ARG A 233 2.93 22.71 -9.24
CA ARG A 233 4.14 23.54 -9.20
C ARG A 233 5.13 23.06 -8.14
N ALA A 234 4.65 22.69 -6.95
CA ALA A 234 5.50 22.18 -5.86
C ALA A 234 6.14 20.81 -6.21
N LEU A 235 5.51 20.05 -7.09
CA LEU A 235 5.97 18.73 -7.54
C LEU A 235 6.84 18.78 -8.82
N THR A 236 7.24 19.97 -9.29
CA THR A 236 8.12 20.10 -10.45
C THR A 236 9.56 19.68 -10.13
N GLY A 237 10.28 19.18 -11.15
CA GLY A 237 11.73 18.90 -11.08
C GLY A 237 12.10 17.56 -10.43
N TRP A 238 11.15 16.73 -10.04
CA TRP A 238 11.44 15.39 -9.58
C TRP A 238 11.64 14.45 -10.76
N THR A 239 12.84 13.89 -10.86
CA THR A 239 13.19 12.88 -11.87
C THR A 239 13.78 11.67 -11.16
N PRO A 240 13.42 10.44 -11.57
CA PRO A 240 14.13 9.25 -11.12
C PRO A 240 15.60 9.38 -11.48
N LYS A 241 16.50 9.08 -10.54
CA LYS A 241 17.92 8.93 -10.88
C LYS A 241 18.09 7.58 -11.54
N GLY A 242 18.69 7.59 -12.75
CA GLY A 242 19.18 6.37 -13.39
C GLY A 242 20.35 5.78 -12.61
#